data_0b4b4e969898e69202a7279573bb50b4
#
_entry.id   0b4b4e969898e69202a7279573bb50b4
#
_cell.length_a   1.000
_cell.length_b   1.000
_cell.length_c   1.000
_cell.angle_alpha   90.00
_cell.angle_beta   90.00
_cell.angle_gamma   90.00
#
_symmetry.space_group_name_H-M   'P 1'
#
loop_
_entity.id
_entity.type
_entity.pdbx_description
1 polymer ?
#
loop_
_entity_poly.entity_id
_entity_poly.type
_entity_poly.pdbx_seq_one_letter_code
_entity_poly.pdbx_strand_id
1 'polypeptide(L)'
;MKLLPFVALTLLATTALRAEDKQLFNGKDLSGWKGVPEFWSVQDGALTGKTTTDHMVTENTFLIWQDGEVGDFELTLKYKIVDTNGESKTFGNSGIQYRSKVVKPEYFVVSGYQADFECGQTYSGILYEEKGRGILAKRGEMVVVHESEDPKKPKLEVTGQIAKSEDIQAQIKPADWNEYKIVARGNHLQHYINGQLTIDVVDETAVGAKSGVLALQLHKGPTGMTVQFKDILLKTDK
;
A
#
# COMPACT_ATOMS: atom_id res chain seq x y z
N MET A 1 -35.45 -8.75 63.12
CA MET A 1 -34.15 -8.96 62.41
C MET A 1 -34.45 -8.96 60.91
N LYS A 2 -34.19 -7.82 60.22
CA LYS A 2 -34.46 -7.70 58.80
C LYS A 2 -33.15 -7.95 58.04
N LEU A 3 -33.13 -9.01 57.22
CA LEU A 3 -32.02 -9.26 56.29
C LEU A 3 -32.09 -8.33 55.10
N LEU A 4 -31.02 -7.55 54.85
CA LEU A 4 -30.82 -6.78 53.61
C LEU A 4 -30.26 -7.71 52.54
N PRO A 5 -30.68 -7.64 51.27
CA PRO A 5 -30.08 -8.39 50.20
C PRO A 5 -28.76 -7.72 49.74
N PHE A 6 -27.74 -8.55 49.67
CA PHE A 6 -26.44 -8.19 49.07
C PHE A 6 -26.62 -8.17 47.53
N VAL A 7 -26.55 -7.03 46.89
CA VAL A 7 -26.47 -6.95 45.43
C VAL A 7 -25.02 -7.04 45.02
N ALA A 8 -24.65 -8.15 44.43
CA ALA A 8 -23.34 -8.35 43.83
C ALA A 8 -23.28 -7.57 42.48
N LEU A 9 -22.51 -6.51 42.44
CA LEU A 9 -22.23 -5.75 41.24
C LEU A 9 -21.14 -6.49 40.42
N THR A 10 -21.57 -7.24 39.40
CA THR A 10 -20.65 -7.88 38.45
C THR A 10 -20.05 -6.81 37.52
N LEU A 11 -18.79 -6.45 37.71
CA LEU A 11 -18.01 -5.64 36.80
C LEU A 11 -17.73 -6.47 35.53
N LEU A 12 -18.43 -6.18 34.43
CA LEU A 12 -18.03 -6.65 33.10
C LEU A 12 -16.77 -5.87 32.69
N ALA A 13 -15.63 -6.54 32.78
CA ALA A 13 -14.40 -6.03 32.18
C ALA A 13 -14.55 -6.14 30.65
N THR A 14 -14.83 -5.03 30.00
CA THR A 14 -14.69 -4.90 28.53
C THR A 14 -13.20 -4.96 28.21
N THR A 15 -12.73 -6.12 27.76
CA THR A 15 -11.41 -6.22 27.12
C THR A 15 -11.47 -5.42 25.83
N ALA A 16 -10.91 -4.21 25.85
CA ALA A 16 -10.67 -3.45 24.60
C ALA A 16 -9.77 -4.33 23.72
N LEU A 17 -10.27 -4.68 22.52
CA LEU A 17 -9.44 -5.29 21.48
C LEU A 17 -8.25 -4.35 21.25
N ARG A 18 -7.06 -4.83 21.59
CA ARG A 18 -5.84 -4.07 21.39
C ARG A 18 -5.33 -4.43 20.00
N ALA A 19 -5.20 -3.42 19.12
CA ALA A 19 -4.56 -3.58 17.83
C ALA A 19 -3.18 -4.24 18.03
N GLU A 20 -2.83 -5.20 17.17
CA GLU A 20 -1.51 -5.81 17.19
C GLU A 20 -0.59 -5.03 16.27
N ASP A 21 0.43 -4.39 16.85
CA ASP A 21 1.47 -3.68 16.13
C ASP A 21 2.57 -4.67 15.73
N LYS A 22 2.80 -4.86 14.42
CA LYS A 22 3.79 -5.79 13.89
C LYS A 22 4.76 -5.07 12.95
N GLN A 23 6.06 -5.12 13.29
CA GLN A 23 7.12 -4.71 12.37
C GLN A 23 7.34 -5.83 11.33
N LEU A 24 7.12 -5.52 10.05
CA LEU A 24 7.20 -6.50 8.97
C LEU A 24 8.61 -6.67 8.42
N PHE A 25 9.53 -5.76 8.74
CA PHE A 25 10.92 -5.79 8.30
C PHE A 25 11.87 -5.68 9.49
N ASN A 26 12.85 -6.57 9.56
CA ASN A 26 13.81 -6.65 10.67
C ASN A 26 15.02 -5.70 10.53
N GLY A 27 15.11 -4.95 9.42
CA GLY A 27 16.21 -4.02 9.13
C GLY A 27 17.53 -4.70 8.68
N LYS A 28 17.57 -6.02 8.52
CA LYS A 28 18.82 -6.78 8.31
C LYS A 28 18.84 -7.62 7.04
N ASP A 29 17.78 -8.37 6.79
CA ASP A 29 17.71 -9.34 5.68
C ASP A 29 16.26 -9.45 5.14
N LEU A 30 16.08 -10.27 4.09
CA LEU A 30 14.79 -10.49 3.45
C LEU A 30 13.91 -11.53 4.19
N SER A 31 14.23 -11.91 5.43
CA SER A 31 13.41 -12.85 6.21
C SER A 31 11.96 -12.36 6.30
N GLY A 32 11.01 -13.24 5.99
CA GLY A 32 9.58 -12.91 5.93
C GLY A 32 9.12 -12.28 4.61
N TRP A 33 10.02 -12.14 3.62
CA TRP A 33 9.72 -11.60 2.31
C TRP A 33 10.23 -12.49 1.19
N LYS A 34 9.50 -12.60 0.08
CA LYS A 34 9.90 -13.32 -1.13
C LYS A 34 9.65 -12.49 -2.39
N GLY A 35 10.61 -12.47 -3.28
CA GLY A 35 10.57 -11.86 -4.60
C GLY A 35 11.63 -12.50 -5.49
N VAL A 36 11.79 -12.01 -6.71
CA VAL A 36 12.85 -12.46 -7.61
C VAL A 36 14.21 -12.10 -7.01
N PRO A 37 15.07 -13.09 -6.62
CA PRO A 37 16.23 -12.82 -5.77
C PRO A 37 17.27 -11.87 -6.37
N GLU A 38 17.38 -11.83 -7.70
CA GLU A 38 18.34 -10.98 -8.40
C GLU A 38 18.04 -9.49 -8.35
N PHE A 39 16.79 -9.12 -8.04
CA PHE A 39 16.35 -7.73 -8.00
C PHE A 39 16.20 -7.17 -6.58
N TRP A 40 16.13 -8.03 -5.55
CA TRP A 40 15.85 -7.59 -4.19
C TRP A 40 17.03 -7.88 -3.24
N SER A 41 17.35 -6.91 -2.42
CA SER A 41 18.40 -6.97 -1.41
C SER A 41 18.05 -6.11 -0.20
N VAL A 42 18.89 -6.13 0.83
CA VAL A 42 18.85 -5.13 1.90
C VAL A 42 20.10 -4.23 1.76
N GLN A 43 19.87 -2.93 1.64
CA GLN A 43 20.93 -1.92 1.56
C GLN A 43 20.58 -0.78 2.53
N ASP A 44 21.56 -0.36 3.32
CA ASP A 44 21.43 0.73 4.31
C ASP A 44 20.22 0.57 5.24
N GLY A 45 19.92 -0.68 5.66
CA GLY A 45 18.81 -0.98 6.54
C GLY A 45 17.43 -0.85 5.88
N ALA A 46 17.34 -0.93 4.55
CA ALA A 46 16.10 -0.87 3.78
C ALA A 46 15.97 -2.04 2.81
N LEU A 47 14.77 -2.58 2.64
CA LEU A 47 14.41 -3.46 1.53
C LEU A 47 14.62 -2.67 0.24
N THR A 48 15.48 -3.16 -0.64
CA THR A 48 15.89 -2.44 -1.84
C THR A 48 15.59 -3.27 -3.08
N GLY A 49 14.71 -2.76 -3.93
CA GLY A 49 14.46 -3.24 -5.28
C GLY A 49 15.25 -2.39 -6.28
N LYS A 50 16.00 -3.04 -7.18
CA LYS A 50 16.85 -2.33 -8.13
C LYS A 50 16.83 -2.98 -9.50
N THR A 51 16.71 -2.14 -10.53
CA THR A 51 16.97 -2.48 -11.92
C THR A 51 18.07 -1.57 -12.48
N THR A 52 18.77 -2.03 -13.51
CA THR A 52 19.71 -1.23 -14.28
C THR A 52 19.34 -1.30 -15.75
N THR A 53 19.91 -0.45 -16.59
CA THR A 53 19.62 -0.47 -18.05
C THR A 53 19.89 -1.83 -18.67
N ASP A 54 20.90 -2.57 -18.16
CA ASP A 54 21.31 -3.88 -18.68
C ASP A 54 20.63 -5.04 -17.94
N HIS A 55 19.91 -4.76 -16.86
CA HIS A 55 19.25 -5.77 -16.02
C HIS A 55 17.88 -5.27 -15.57
N MET A 56 16.89 -5.50 -16.43
CA MET A 56 15.52 -5.03 -16.27
C MET A 56 14.57 -6.17 -15.97
N VAL A 57 13.52 -5.87 -15.22
CA VAL A 57 12.38 -6.78 -15.11
C VAL A 57 11.58 -6.78 -16.43
N THR A 58 11.08 -7.94 -16.85
CA THR A 58 10.31 -8.10 -18.08
C THR A 58 8.84 -7.71 -17.91
N GLU A 59 8.33 -7.80 -16.69
CA GLU A 59 7.00 -7.34 -16.25
C GLU A 59 7.10 -6.86 -14.79
N ASN A 60 6.06 -6.18 -14.29
CA ASN A 60 6.00 -5.81 -12.87
C ASN A 60 6.14 -7.04 -11.99
N THR A 61 7.09 -7.01 -11.06
CA THR A 61 7.32 -8.07 -10.07
C THR A 61 7.32 -7.49 -8.67
N PHE A 62 7.13 -8.34 -7.67
CA PHE A 62 6.86 -7.85 -6.32
C PHE A 62 7.68 -8.60 -5.27
N LEU A 63 8.05 -7.91 -4.21
CA LEU A 63 8.51 -8.51 -2.97
C LEU A 63 7.28 -8.73 -2.09
N ILE A 64 6.89 -9.98 -1.90
CA ILE A 64 5.65 -10.38 -1.23
C ILE A 64 5.95 -10.75 0.22
N TRP A 65 5.24 -10.13 1.17
CA TRP A 65 5.26 -10.54 2.57
C TRP A 65 4.65 -11.92 2.75
N GLN A 66 5.31 -12.81 3.53
CA GLN A 66 5.01 -14.23 3.58
C GLN A 66 4.21 -14.67 4.81
N ASP A 67 3.94 -13.76 5.74
CA ASP A 67 3.34 -14.14 7.03
C ASP A 67 1.81 -13.94 7.02
N GLY A 68 1.17 -14.25 5.89
CA GLY A 68 -0.26 -14.31 5.72
C GLY A 68 -0.90 -13.21 4.87
N GLU A 69 -2.21 -13.09 5.02
CA GLU A 69 -3.04 -12.09 4.36
C GLU A 69 -3.57 -11.07 5.38
N VAL A 70 -3.86 -9.88 4.93
CA VAL A 70 -4.44 -8.81 5.74
C VAL A 70 -5.84 -8.45 5.24
N GLY A 71 -6.77 -8.26 6.17
CA GLY A 71 -8.13 -7.76 5.90
C GLY A 71 -8.24 -6.27 6.20
N ASP A 72 -8.73 -5.92 7.39
CA ASP A 72 -8.74 -4.55 7.89
C ASP A 72 -7.42 -4.23 8.58
N PHE A 73 -6.79 -3.11 8.20
CA PHE A 73 -5.47 -2.76 8.70
C PHE A 73 -5.16 -1.25 8.58
N GLU A 74 -4.13 -0.83 9.30
CA GLU A 74 -3.34 0.37 9.02
C GLU A 74 -1.90 -0.06 8.77
N LEU A 75 -1.34 0.32 7.62
CA LEU A 75 0.05 0.10 7.26
C LEU A 75 0.75 1.45 7.15
N THR A 76 1.86 1.61 7.85
CA THR A 76 2.74 2.76 7.72
C THR A 76 4.14 2.29 7.36
N LEU A 77 4.77 2.94 6.40
CA LEU A 77 6.14 2.66 6.01
C LEU A 77 6.82 3.90 5.45
N LYS A 78 8.14 3.86 5.36
CA LYS A 78 8.91 4.85 4.60
C LYS A 78 9.36 4.27 3.27
N TYR A 79 9.23 5.07 2.22
CA TYR A 79 9.73 4.74 0.89
C TYR A 79 10.67 5.83 0.37
N LYS A 80 11.60 5.45 -0.48
CA LYS A 80 12.41 6.34 -1.30
C LYS A 80 12.55 5.72 -2.69
N ILE A 81 12.37 6.54 -3.73
CA ILE A 81 12.52 6.11 -5.11
C ILE A 81 13.43 7.08 -5.86
N VAL A 82 14.34 6.52 -6.66
CA VAL A 82 15.27 7.28 -7.49
C VAL A 82 15.43 6.61 -8.85
N ASP A 83 15.73 7.41 -9.85
CA ASP A 83 16.12 6.96 -11.18
C ASP A 83 17.54 6.38 -11.22
N THR A 84 18.03 6.05 -12.40
CA THR A 84 19.39 5.50 -12.59
C THR A 84 20.52 6.43 -12.14
N ASN A 85 20.25 7.73 -12.05
CA ASN A 85 21.24 8.74 -11.63
C ASN A 85 21.19 9.03 -10.13
N GLY A 86 20.29 8.35 -9.39
CA GLY A 86 20.06 8.64 -7.98
C GLY A 86 19.22 9.90 -7.73
N GLU A 87 18.49 10.36 -8.74
CA GLU A 87 17.65 11.56 -8.73
C GLU A 87 16.16 11.18 -8.88
N SER A 88 15.30 12.19 -8.96
CA SER A 88 13.87 12.02 -9.25
C SER A 88 13.49 12.87 -10.47
N LYS A 89 14.17 12.63 -11.59
CA LYS A 89 14.04 13.44 -12.81
C LYS A 89 13.59 12.64 -14.02
N THR A 90 13.90 11.35 -14.04
CA THR A 90 13.55 10.48 -15.14
C THR A 90 12.61 9.37 -14.65
N PHE A 91 12.69 8.16 -15.18
CA PHE A 91 11.80 7.08 -14.81
C PHE A 91 12.12 6.52 -13.42
N GLY A 92 11.08 6.33 -12.64
CA GLY A 92 11.01 5.53 -11.43
C GLY A 92 9.55 5.43 -11.04
N ASN A 93 9.00 4.21 -10.98
CA ASN A 93 7.62 3.95 -10.55
C ASN A 93 7.59 2.71 -9.66
N SER A 94 6.78 2.76 -8.62
CA SER A 94 6.61 1.67 -7.66
C SER A 94 5.27 1.84 -6.94
N GLY A 95 4.96 0.89 -6.06
CA GLY A 95 3.74 0.93 -5.27
C GLY A 95 3.73 -0.09 -4.15
N ILE A 96 2.77 0.08 -3.26
CA ILE A 96 2.50 -0.83 -2.15
C ILE A 96 1.20 -1.55 -2.48
N GLN A 97 1.29 -2.85 -2.72
CA GLN A 97 0.15 -3.72 -2.98
C GLN A 97 -0.48 -4.17 -1.67
N TYR A 98 -1.80 -4.17 -1.61
CA TYR A 98 -2.55 -4.67 -0.46
C TYR A 98 -3.86 -5.34 -0.88
N ARG A 99 -4.34 -6.26 -0.07
CA ARG A 99 -5.50 -7.10 -0.38
C ARG A 99 -5.41 -7.72 -1.77
N SER A 100 -4.18 -8.09 -2.16
CA SER A 100 -3.86 -8.56 -3.50
C SER A 100 -3.79 -10.08 -3.57
N LYS A 101 -3.85 -10.62 -4.80
CA LYS A 101 -3.74 -12.05 -5.09
C LYS A 101 -2.48 -12.31 -5.90
N VAL A 102 -1.76 -13.39 -5.58
CA VAL A 102 -0.66 -13.86 -6.42
C VAL A 102 -1.24 -14.51 -7.68
N VAL A 103 -0.92 -13.97 -8.86
CA VAL A 103 -1.46 -14.43 -10.15
C VAL A 103 -0.42 -15.14 -11.01
N LYS A 104 0.88 -14.94 -10.75
CA LYS A 104 2.00 -15.62 -11.41
C LYS A 104 3.12 -15.86 -10.39
N PRO A 105 3.04 -16.99 -9.64
CA PRO A 105 3.94 -17.26 -8.51
C PRO A 105 5.42 -17.36 -8.91
N GLU A 106 5.70 -17.90 -10.11
CA GLU A 106 7.07 -18.10 -10.63
C GLU A 106 7.82 -16.79 -10.89
N TYR A 107 7.11 -15.67 -11.01
CA TYR A 107 7.70 -14.34 -11.18
C TYR A 107 7.18 -13.32 -10.14
N PHE A 108 6.54 -13.82 -9.09
CA PHE A 108 6.01 -12.99 -7.97
C PHE A 108 5.10 -11.85 -8.45
N VAL A 109 4.22 -12.14 -9.42
CA VAL A 109 3.26 -11.15 -9.94
C VAL A 109 1.98 -11.21 -9.12
N VAL A 110 1.48 -10.03 -8.73
CA VAL A 110 0.23 -9.89 -7.99
C VAL A 110 -0.79 -9.06 -8.78
N SER A 111 -2.05 -9.15 -8.37
CA SER A 111 -3.17 -8.34 -8.85
C SER A 111 -3.97 -7.86 -7.65
N GLY A 112 -4.38 -6.60 -7.62
CA GLY A 112 -5.16 -6.00 -6.53
C GLY A 112 -4.86 -4.53 -6.33
N TYR A 113 -5.33 -3.97 -5.21
CA TYR A 113 -5.14 -2.56 -4.90
C TYR A 113 -3.68 -2.18 -4.71
N GLN A 114 -3.32 -1.03 -5.24
CA GLN A 114 -1.97 -0.46 -5.16
C GLN A 114 -1.99 1.01 -4.73
N ALA A 115 -1.23 1.31 -3.71
CA ALA A 115 -0.88 2.65 -3.31
C ALA A 115 0.36 3.09 -4.08
N ASP A 116 0.15 3.90 -5.11
CA ASP A 116 1.15 4.23 -6.13
C ASP A 116 2.06 5.39 -5.73
N PHE A 117 3.31 5.36 -6.21
CA PHE A 117 4.25 6.47 -6.14
C PHE A 117 5.34 6.35 -7.23
N GLU A 118 5.92 7.50 -7.61
CA GLU A 118 6.86 7.58 -8.71
C GLU A 118 7.88 8.72 -8.52
N CYS A 119 8.90 8.77 -9.39
CA CYS A 119 9.77 9.94 -9.56
C CYS A 119 9.08 11.14 -10.23
N GLY A 120 7.99 10.89 -10.95
CA GLY A 120 7.20 11.91 -11.65
C GLY A 120 6.23 12.67 -10.75
N GLN A 121 5.27 13.34 -11.38
CA GLN A 121 4.29 14.18 -10.68
C GLN A 121 2.83 13.74 -10.88
N THR A 122 2.61 12.56 -11.48
CA THR A 122 1.28 12.12 -11.90
C THR A 122 0.69 11.08 -10.96
N TYR A 123 1.45 10.02 -10.64
CA TYR A 123 0.90 8.82 -10.04
C TYR A 123 1.10 8.70 -8.52
N SER A 124 1.99 9.51 -7.91
CA SER A 124 2.15 9.45 -6.45
C SER A 124 0.87 9.78 -5.70
N GLY A 125 0.42 8.86 -4.85
CA GLY A 125 -0.77 9.04 -4.00
C GLY A 125 -2.10 8.73 -4.65
N ILE A 126 -2.14 8.07 -5.83
CA ILE A 126 -3.37 7.55 -6.43
C ILE A 126 -3.73 6.18 -5.84
N LEU A 127 -4.97 5.73 -6.08
CA LEU A 127 -5.37 4.34 -5.94
C LEU A 127 -5.41 3.70 -7.33
N TYR A 128 -4.54 2.72 -7.54
CA TYR A 128 -4.51 1.89 -8.74
C TYR A 128 -4.91 0.46 -8.41
N GLU A 129 -5.43 -0.29 -9.36
CA GLU A 129 -5.62 -1.72 -9.22
C GLU A 129 -4.80 -2.48 -10.27
N GLU A 130 -3.69 -3.07 -9.84
CA GLU A 130 -2.75 -3.81 -10.69
C GLU A 130 -3.41 -5.02 -11.33
N LYS A 131 -3.28 -5.14 -12.66
CA LYS A 131 -3.93 -6.19 -13.48
C LYS A 131 -5.44 -6.31 -13.28
N GLY A 132 -6.08 -5.24 -12.79
CA GLY A 132 -7.51 -5.16 -12.51
C GLY A 132 -8.17 -4.01 -13.25
N ARG A 133 -8.76 -3.09 -12.50
CA ARG A 133 -9.61 -1.98 -12.99
C ARG A 133 -8.83 -0.69 -13.32
N GLY A 134 -7.50 -0.68 -13.12
CA GLY A 134 -6.67 0.50 -13.38
C GLY A 134 -6.79 1.58 -12.29
N ILE A 135 -6.80 2.85 -12.67
CA ILE A 135 -6.91 3.97 -11.71
C ILE A 135 -8.33 4.06 -11.19
N LEU A 136 -8.51 3.88 -9.88
CA LEU A 136 -9.79 4.00 -9.17
C LEU A 136 -10.00 5.37 -8.54
N ALA A 137 -8.93 6.06 -8.14
CA ALA A 137 -8.99 7.44 -7.69
C ALA A 137 -7.68 8.16 -8.02
N LYS A 138 -7.78 9.42 -8.47
CA LYS A 138 -6.63 10.29 -8.66
C LYS A 138 -6.28 11.00 -7.37
N ARG A 139 -5.03 11.44 -7.26
CA ARG A 139 -4.57 12.22 -6.11
C ARG A 139 -5.43 13.46 -5.88
N GLY A 140 -5.96 13.58 -4.66
CA GLY A 140 -6.83 14.67 -4.22
C GLY A 140 -8.32 14.35 -4.30
N GLU A 141 -8.72 13.18 -4.79
CA GLU A 141 -10.13 12.82 -4.99
C GLU A 141 -10.71 12.02 -3.83
N MET A 142 -11.99 12.25 -3.57
CA MET A 142 -12.89 11.37 -2.83
C MET A 142 -13.77 10.65 -3.85
N VAL A 143 -13.78 9.30 -3.84
CA VAL A 143 -14.43 8.51 -4.90
C VAL A 143 -15.30 7.40 -4.31
N VAL A 144 -16.48 7.20 -4.89
CA VAL A 144 -17.27 5.97 -4.73
C VAL A 144 -17.15 5.15 -6.01
N VAL A 145 -16.74 3.89 -5.87
CA VAL A 145 -16.61 2.94 -6.98
C VAL A 145 -17.87 2.08 -7.02
N HIS A 146 -18.65 2.21 -8.07
CA HIS A 146 -19.90 1.49 -8.26
C HIS A 146 -19.78 0.36 -9.26
N GLU A 147 -20.66 -0.64 -9.17
CA GLU A 147 -20.81 -1.68 -10.19
C GLU A 147 -21.07 -1.09 -11.57
N SER A 148 -20.63 -1.81 -12.59
CA SER A 148 -20.99 -1.59 -14.00
C SER A 148 -21.21 -2.92 -14.70
N GLU A 149 -21.67 -2.88 -15.95
CA GLU A 149 -21.83 -4.08 -16.78
C GLU A 149 -20.52 -4.84 -17.02
N ASP A 150 -19.40 -4.10 -17.10
CA ASP A 150 -18.05 -4.67 -17.18
C ASP A 150 -17.34 -4.49 -15.83
N PRO A 151 -17.14 -5.55 -15.03
CA PRO A 151 -16.47 -5.44 -13.74
C PRO A 151 -15.05 -4.85 -13.80
N LYS A 152 -14.42 -4.87 -14.98
CA LYS A 152 -13.09 -4.24 -15.20
C LYS A 152 -13.17 -2.75 -15.51
N LYS A 153 -14.36 -2.20 -15.70
CA LYS A 153 -14.61 -0.79 -15.99
C LYS A 153 -15.68 -0.24 -15.05
N PRO A 154 -15.43 -0.16 -13.75
CA PRO A 154 -16.41 0.32 -12.79
C PRO A 154 -16.82 1.75 -13.10
N LYS A 155 -17.99 2.14 -12.62
CA LYS A 155 -18.38 3.55 -12.63
C LYS A 155 -17.70 4.25 -11.46
N LEU A 156 -16.91 5.26 -11.74
CA LEU A 156 -16.25 6.09 -10.73
C LEU A 156 -17.07 7.37 -10.52
N GLU A 157 -17.52 7.60 -9.30
CA GLU A 157 -18.20 8.82 -8.88
C GLU A 157 -17.27 9.64 -7.98
N VAL A 158 -16.79 10.78 -8.47
CA VAL A 158 -16.01 11.73 -7.66
C VAL A 158 -17.01 12.50 -6.79
N THR A 159 -17.01 12.20 -5.50
CA THR A 159 -17.97 12.78 -4.51
C THR A 159 -17.41 14.02 -3.82
N GLY A 160 -16.10 14.27 -3.95
CA GLY A 160 -15.47 15.44 -3.35
C GLY A 160 -13.98 15.57 -3.71
N GLN A 161 -13.41 16.67 -3.26
CA GLN A 161 -11.99 16.98 -3.40
C GLN A 161 -11.37 17.18 -2.01
N ILE A 162 -10.29 16.45 -1.72
CA ILE A 162 -9.52 16.54 -0.48
C ILE A 162 -8.69 17.83 -0.48
N ALA A 163 -7.91 18.01 -1.56
CA ALA A 163 -7.06 19.15 -1.82
C ALA A 163 -6.72 19.17 -3.31
N LYS A 164 -6.11 20.25 -3.79
CA LYS A 164 -5.59 20.27 -5.15
C LYS A 164 -4.43 19.29 -5.29
N SER A 165 -4.37 18.59 -6.42
CA SER A 165 -3.35 17.58 -6.69
C SER A 165 -1.93 18.14 -6.60
N GLU A 166 -1.70 19.36 -7.08
CA GLU A 166 -0.42 20.08 -7.01
C GLU A 166 -0.01 20.41 -5.57
N ASP A 167 -0.95 20.76 -4.70
CA ASP A 167 -0.66 21.07 -3.28
C ASP A 167 -0.22 19.82 -2.52
N ILE A 168 -0.86 18.68 -2.81
CA ILE A 168 -0.44 17.37 -2.26
C ILE A 168 0.92 16.98 -2.82
N GLN A 169 1.15 17.13 -4.13
CA GLN A 169 2.43 16.84 -4.78
C GLN A 169 3.58 17.63 -4.16
N ALA A 170 3.35 18.89 -3.81
CA ALA A 170 4.36 19.76 -3.20
C ALA A 170 4.85 19.26 -1.82
N GLN A 171 4.11 18.36 -1.16
CA GLN A 171 4.52 17.74 0.11
C GLN A 171 5.41 16.50 -0.09
N ILE A 172 5.52 15.99 -1.31
CA ILE A 172 6.34 14.81 -1.63
C ILE A 172 7.79 15.26 -1.84
N LYS A 173 8.72 14.61 -1.13
CA LYS A 173 10.15 14.89 -1.18
C LYS A 173 10.80 14.07 -2.30
N PRO A 174 11.20 14.67 -3.42
CA PRO A 174 11.82 13.92 -4.51
C PRO A 174 13.18 13.34 -4.09
N ALA A 175 13.46 12.09 -4.47
CA ALA A 175 14.70 11.37 -4.18
C ALA A 175 15.04 11.26 -2.68
N ASP A 176 14.07 11.46 -1.79
CA ASP A 176 14.25 11.39 -0.34
C ASP A 176 13.18 10.50 0.29
N TRP A 177 13.31 10.25 1.59
CA TRP A 177 12.37 9.44 2.36
C TRP A 177 11.03 10.16 2.54
N ASN A 178 9.97 9.48 2.11
CA ASN A 178 8.59 9.86 2.35
C ASN A 178 7.91 8.78 3.19
N GLU A 179 6.97 9.16 4.03
CA GLU A 179 6.08 8.23 4.71
C GLU A 179 4.86 7.96 3.85
N TYR A 180 4.51 6.69 3.69
CA TYR A 180 3.23 6.27 3.14
C TYR A 180 2.41 5.59 4.23
N LYS A 181 1.14 6.01 4.41
CA LYS A 181 0.17 5.33 5.27
C LYS A 181 -1.03 4.90 4.45
N ILE A 182 -1.45 3.65 4.64
CA ILE A 182 -2.64 3.05 4.05
C ILE A 182 -3.57 2.64 5.18
N VAL A 183 -4.84 3.05 5.10
CA VAL A 183 -5.90 2.59 5.99
C VAL A 183 -6.95 1.89 5.16
N ALA A 184 -7.23 0.62 5.47
CA ALA A 184 -8.27 -0.17 4.82
C ALA A 184 -9.20 -0.74 5.88
N ARG A 185 -10.47 -0.32 5.88
CA ARG A 185 -11.51 -0.77 6.80
C ARG A 185 -12.76 -1.13 6.00
N GLY A 186 -13.16 -2.40 6.02
CA GLY A 186 -14.26 -2.89 5.18
C GLY A 186 -14.01 -2.56 3.70
N ASN A 187 -14.83 -1.71 3.10
CA ASN A 187 -14.69 -1.23 1.72
C ASN A 187 -14.15 0.20 1.62
N HIS A 188 -13.74 0.81 2.74
CA HIS A 188 -13.20 2.15 2.80
C HIS A 188 -11.67 2.10 2.78
N LEU A 189 -11.07 2.82 1.83
CA LEU A 189 -9.65 2.84 1.53
C LEU A 189 -9.14 4.27 1.56
N GLN A 190 -8.11 4.54 2.35
CA GLN A 190 -7.49 5.87 2.44
C GLN A 190 -5.97 5.75 2.31
N HIS A 191 -5.38 6.64 1.52
CA HIS A 191 -3.95 6.78 1.38
C HIS A 191 -3.47 8.13 1.90
N TYR A 192 -2.30 8.11 2.54
CA TYR A 192 -1.64 9.33 3.03
C TYR A 192 -0.18 9.31 2.62
N ILE A 193 0.36 10.47 2.21
CA ILE A 193 1.80 10.68 2.04
C ILE A 193 2.22 11.85 2.93
N ASN A 194 3.24 11.64 3.75
CA ASN A 194 3.77 12.61 4.72
C ASN A 194 2.67 13.23 5.62
N GLY A 195 1.68 12.40 6.01
CA GLY A 195 0.55 12.81 6.83
C GLY A 195 -0.61 13.47 6.07
N GLN A 196 -0.43 13.84 4.80
CA GLN A 196 -1.47 14.40 3.95
C GLN A 196 -2.31 13.31 3.31
N LEU A 197 -3.63 13.33 3.51
CA LEU A 197 -4.58 12.45 2.81
C LEU A 197 -4.48 12.72 1.30
N THR A 198 -4.34 11.64 0.51
CA THR A 198 -4.18 11.72 -0.95
C THR A 198 -5.37 11.18 -1.71
N ILE A 199 -6.03 10.15 -1.20
CA ILE A 199 -7.32 9.62 -1.70
C ILE A 199 -8.20 9.16 -0.54
N ASP A 200 -9.50 9.21 -0.76
CA ASP A 200 -10.53 8.63 0.11
C ASP A 200 -11.55 7.89 -0.77
N VAL A 201 -11.57 6.55 -0.67
CA VAL A 201 -12.33 5.71 -1.62
C VAL A 201 -13.22 4.73 -0.88
N VAL A 202 -14.49 4.67 -1.29
CA VAL A 202 -15.42 3.61 -0.90
C VAL A 202 -15.67 2.72 -2.11
N ASP A 203 -15.20 1.47 -2.08
CA ASP A 203 -15.41 0.50 -3.14
C ASP A 203 -16.66 -0.35 -2.84
N GLU A 204 -17.78 0.00 -3.45
CA GLU A 204 -19.06 -0.69 -3.26
C GLU A 204 -19.23 -1.93 -4.14
N THR A 205 -18.25 -2.22 -5.00
CA THR A 205 -18.35 -3.35 -5.92
C THR A 205 -18.15 -4.70 -5.24
N ALA A 206 -18.81 -5.73 -5.73
CA ALA A 206 -18.65 -7.11 -5.26
C ALA A 206 -17.24 -7.65 -5.50
N VAL A 207 -16.50 -7.11 -6.49
CA VAL A 207 -15.14 -7.51 -6.82
C VAL A 207 -14.09 -6.80 -5.95
N GLY A 208 -14.50 -5.78 -5.20
CA GLY A 208 -13.64 -5.06 -4.25
C GLY A 208 -13.05 -5.98 -3.19
N ALA A 209 -11.73 -6.18 -3.19
CA ALA A 209 -11.05 -7.12 -2.30
C ALA A 209 -11.14 -6.70 -0.83
N LYS A 210 -11.46 -7.66 0.05
CA LYS A 210 -11.56 -7.44 1.50
C LYS A 210 -10.34 -7.97 2.27
N SER A 211 -9.56 -8.86 1.67
CA SER A 211 -8.31 -9.38 2.20
C SER A 211 -7.36 -9.80 1.08
N GLY A 212 -6.10 -10.05 1.44
CA GLY A 212 -5.08 -10.54 0.52
C GLY A 212 -3.67 -10.22 0.99
N VAL A 213 -2.70 -10.52 0.16
CA VAL A 213 -1.27 -10.32 0.46
C VAL A 213 -0.88 -8.84 0.43
N LEU A 214 0.18 -8.52 1.20
CA LEU A 214 0.95 -7.28 1.09
C LEU A 214 2.18 -7.53 0.21
N ALA A 215 2.50 -6.58 -0.70
CA ALA A 215 3.69 -6.66 -1.53
C ALA A 215 4.22 -5.29 -1.94
N LEU A 216 5.52 -5.25 -2.27
CA LEU A 216 6.23 -4.03 -2.69
C LEU A 216 6.63 -4.20 -4.16
N GLN A 217 6.28 -3.23 -5.00
CA GLN A 217 6.47 -3.33 -6.45
C GLN A 217 7.90 -2.97 -6.88
N LEU A 218 8.42 -3.74 -7.84
CA LEU A 218 9.49 -3.33 -8.73
C LEU A 218 8.91 -3.24 -10.15
N HIS A 219 8.75 -2.01 -10.62
CA HIS A 219 8.04 -1.72 -11.86
C HIS A 219 8.92 -1.93 -13.09
N LYS A 220 8.34 -2.52 -14.13
CA LYS A 220 8.93 -2.56 -15.47
C LYS A 220 8.98 -1.14 -16.06
N GLY A 221 10.13 -0.72 -16.52
CA GLY A 221 10.27 0.63 -17.06
C GLY A 221 11.18 0.71 -18.28
N PRO A 222 11.32 1.90 -18.87
CA PRO A 222 12.21 2.15 -19.98
C PRO A 222 13.69 2.23 -19.57
N THR A 223 13.96 2.50 -18.30
CA THR A 223 15.32 2.61 -17.71
C THR A 223 15.35 1.97 -16.34
N GLY A 224 16.54 1.77 -15.79
CA GLY A 224 16.70 1.28 -14.42
C GLY A 224 16.23 2.30 -13.37
N MET A 225 15.97 1.79 -12.17
CA MET A 225 15.59 2.57 -11.00
C MET A 225 16.01 1.87 -9.71
N THR A 226 15.97 2.59 -8.59
CA THR A 226 16.10 2.01 -7.25
C THR A 226 14.92 2.45 -6.40
N VAL A 227 14.26 1.49 -5.76
CA VAL A 227 13.21 1.74 -4.76
C VAL A 227 13.60 1.12 -3.43
N GLN A 228 13.39 1.84 -2.35
CA GLN A 228 13.74 1.40 -1.00
C GLN A 228 12.55 1.55 -0.05
N PHE A 229 12.42 0.59 0.89
CA PHE A 229 11.35 0.59 1.90
C PHE A 229 11.93 0.24 3.28
N LYS A 230 11.46 0.90 4.32
CA LYS A 230 11.82 0.63 5.72
C LYS A 230 10.73 1.07 6.69
N ASP A 231 10.94 0.77 7.97
CA ASP A 231 10.02 1.14 9.07
C ASP A 231 8.58 0.67 8.78
N ILE A 232 8.42 -0.59 8.35
CA ILE A 232 7.15 -1.15 7.86
C ILE A 232 6.35 -1.66 9.07
N LEU A 233 5.40 -0.86 9.53
CA LEU A 233 4.54 -1.13 10.67
C LEU A 233 3.12 -1.46 10.23
N LEU A 234 2.66 -2.68 10.52
CA LEU A 234 1.30 -3.14 10.31
C LEU A 234 0.54 -3.12 11.63
N LYS A 235 -0.67 -2.55 11.64
CA LYS A 235 -1.64 -2.62 12.73
C LYS A 235 -2.90 -3.29 12.22
N THR A 236 -3.32 -4.35 12.90
CA THR A 236 -4.58 -5.06 12.61
C THR A 236 -5.48 -5.04 13.82
N ASP A 237 -6.78 -4.89 13.62
CA ASP A 237 -7.76 -5.13 14.67
C ASP A 237 -7.91 -6.64 14.86
N LYS A 238 -7.95 -7.10 16.12
CA LYS A 238 -8.26 -8.49 16.48
C LYS A 238 -9.75 -8.71 16.56
#